data_1837c0933880ca956b1edded5c296595
#
_entry.id   1837c0933880ca956b1edded5c296595
#
_cell.length_a   1.000
_cell.length_b   1.000
_cell.length_c   1.000
_cell.angle_alpha   90.00
_cell.angle_beta   90.00
_cell.angle_gamma   90.00
#
_symmetry.space_group_name_H-M   'P 1'
#
loop_
_entity.id
_entity.type
_entity.pdbx_description
1 polymer ?
#
loop_
_entity_poly.entity_id
_entity_poly.type
_entity_poly.pdbx_seq_one_letter_code
_entity_poly.pdbx_strand_id
1 'polypeptide(L)'
;RCSRDWSSDVCSSDLVAVFENRSPSFGPALARPSGSAPAATDPPTGLDDLSALGLGRTRSSVGRCEVVCFSPEREGSFGTQTPTRARTVIEAWADRTAALSALPGVEQVFPFENRGEAIGVTLGHPHGQIYAYPYITPRTARLRDAVDRVGPDLFARILDFELASERVVLTGEPWTAFVPFAARWPLEVHLLPHRHVPDITETDDAERDELATLYLRLLRGVDALYDTPTPYIAAWHQAPVHVGRDAVRLRLELTSPRRAADRLKYLAGSEAAMGAWIGDVPPESAAERLRDAVAGVVL
;
A
#
# COMPACT_ATOMS: atom_id res chain seq x y z
N ARG A 1 -23.72 14.05 -0.55
CA ARG A 1 -24.27 12.99 0.34
C ARG A 1 -24.73 11.87 -0.57
N CYS A 2 -23.90 10.85 -0.80
CA CYS A 2 -24.33 9.65 -1.52
C CYS A 2 -25.22 8.81 -0.61
N SER A 3 -26.34 8.32 -1.17
CA SER A 3 -27.31 7.52 -0.45
C SER A 3 -26.79 6.11 -0.17
N ARG A 4 -27.44 5.41 0.78
CA ARG A 4 -26.99 4.15 1.38
C ARG A 4 -27.19 2.89 0.50
N ASP A 5 -27.59 3.02 -0.75
CA ASP A 5 -27.89 1.89 -1.63
C ASP A 5 -26.91 1.80 -2.80
N TRP A 6 -26.16 0.72 -2.84
CA TRP A 6 -25.15 0.44 -3.86
C TRP A 6 -25.70 0.24 -5.27
N SER A 7 -27.02 0.15 -5.44
CA SER A 7 -27.61 -0.27 -6.71
C SER A 7 -28.06 0.87 -7.63
N SER A 8 -28.10 2.11 -7.16
CA SER A 8 -28.74 3.17 -7.96
C SER A 8 -28.06 4.53 -8.04
N ASP A 9 -27.09 4.85 -7.17
CA ASP A 9 -26.50 6.20 -7.11
C ASP A 9 -24.97 6.18 -7.03
N VAL A 10 -24.32 5.61 -8.03
CA VAL A 10 -22.96 6.02 -8.34
C VAL A 10 -23.08 7.37 -9.05
N CYS A 11 -22.73 8.42 -8.32
CA CYS A 11 -22.74 9.77 -8.87
C CYS A 11 -22.06 9.80 -10.24
N SER A 12 -22.76 10.27 -11.25
CA SER A 12 -22.22 10.64 -12.56
C SER A 12 -21.31 11.89 -12.48
N SER A 13 -20.59 12.06 -11.36
CA SER A 13 -19.72 13.19 -11.09
C SER A 13 -18.27 12.78 -11.32
N ASP A 14 -17.46 13.72 -11.76
CA ASP A 14 -16.01 13.58 -11.89
C ASP A 14 -15.30 13.38 -10.54
N LEU A 15 -16.02 13.13 -9.47
CA LEU A 15 -15.55 13.03 -8.10
C LEU A 15 -15.16 11.59 -7.72
N VAL A 16 -14.13 11.46 -6.90
CA VAL A 16 -13.78 10.23 -6.20
C VAL A 16 -14.69 10.09 -4.98
N ALA A 17 -15.30 8.92 -4.78
CA ALA A 17 -16.13 8.65 -3.62
C ALA A 17 -15.30 7.97 -2.53
N VAL A 18 -15.34 8.52 -1.31
CA VAL A 18 -14.70 7.94 -0.14
C VAL A 18 -15.74 7.73 0.95
N PHE A 19 -15.75 6.54 1.54
CA PHE A 19 -16.69 6.19 2.60
C PHE A 19 -16.09 5.16 3.57
N GLU A 20 -16.67 5.07 4.76
CA GLU A 20 -16.23 4.09 5.75
C GLU A 20 -16.56 2.67 5.30
N ASN A 21 -15.61 1.75 5.47
CA ASN A 21 -15.81 0.34 5.18
C ASN A 21 -16.95 -0.23 6.06
N ARG A 22 -17.88 -0.97 5.46
CA ARG A 22 -19.02 -1.57 6.17
C ARG A 22 -18.62 -2.65 7.19
N SER A 23 -17.48 -3.30 6.98
CA SER A 23 -16.91 -4.30 7.87
C SER A 23 -15.49 -3.90 8.26
N PRO A 24 -15.31 -2.81 9.02
CA PRO A 24 -14.00 -2.26 9.29
C PRO A 24 -13.25 -3.14 10.29
N SER A 25 -11.95 -3.34 10.03
CA SER A 25 -11.03 -3.93 11.02
C SER A 25 -10.69 -2.96 12.16
N PHE A 26 -10.82 -1.65 11.88
CA PHE A 26 -10.62 -0.55 12.81
C PHE A 26 -11.79 0.43 12.71
N GLY A 27 -12.26 0.96 13.82
CA GLY A 27 -13.38 1.90 13.84
C GLY A 27 -13.35 2.83 15.05
N PRO A 28 -14.22 3.87 15.11
CA PRO A 28 -14.19 4.88 16.15
C PRO A 28 -14.55 4.34 17.54
N ALA A 29 -15.30 3.26 17.61
CA ALA A 29 -15.62 2.51 18.83
C ALA A 29 -16.14 1.14 18.40
N LEU A 30 -15.28 0.14 18.25
CA LEU A 30 -15.75 -1.23 18.16
C LEU A 30 -16.22 -1.62 19.55
N ALA A 31 -17.55 -1.83 19.70
CA ALA A 31 -18.12 -2.38 20.91
C ALA A 31 -17.37 -3.71 21.21
N ARG A 32 -16.87 -3.87 22.42
CA ARG A 32 -16.32 -5.14 22.86
C ARG A 32 -17.39 -6.21 22.68
N PRO A 33 -17.07 -7.37 22.10
CA PRO A 33 -17.97 -8.51 22.17
C PRO A 33 -18.31 -8.77 23.65
N SER A 34 -19.58 -8.98 23.93
CA SER A 34 -20.02 -9.39 25.27
C SER A 34 -19.28 -10.66 25.67
N GLY A 35 -18.45 -10.61 26.69
CA GLY A 35 -17.56 -11.71 27.11
C GLY A 35 -16.09 -11.54 26.77
N SER A 36 -15.67 -10.43 26.15
CA SER A 36 -14.24 -10.12 25.99
C SER A 36 -13.60 -9.72 27.33
N ALA A 37 -12.35 -10.13 27.54
CA ALA A 37 -11.57 -9.82 28.71
C ALA A 37 -11.58 -8.33 29.08
N PRO A 38 -11.51 -7.97 30.36
CA PRO A 38 -11.53 -6.61 30.86
C PRO A 38 -10.42 -5.75 30.23
N ALA A 39 -10.63 -4.42 30.22
CA ALA A 39 -9.58 -3.49 29.78
C ALA A 39 -8.33 -3.73 30.65
N ALA A 40 -7.16 -3.42 30.11
CA ALA A 40 -5.86 -3.58 30.79
C ALA A 40 -5.75 -2.84 32.17
N THR A 41 -6.81 -2.22 32.64
CA THR A 41 -6.94 -1.57 33.93
C THR A 41 -7.52 -2.47 35.02
N ASP A 42 -8.16 -3.60 34.65
CA ASP A 42 -8.69 -4.55 35.62
C ASP A 42 -7.71 -5.71 35.80
N PRO A 43 -7.32 -6.08 37.03
CA PRO A 43 -6.43 -7.22 37.25
C PRO A 43 -7.09 -8.51 36.74
N PRO A 44 -6.41 -9.33 35.96
CA PRO A 44 -6.95 -10.58 35.44
C PRO A 44 -7.13 -11.58 36.56
N THR A 45 -8.29 -12.20 36.62
CA THR A 45 -8.56 -13.31 37.55
C THR A 45 -8.10 -14.61 36.90
N GLY A 46 -6.94 -15.14 37.33
CA GLY A 46 -6.50 -16.52 37.04
C GLY A 46 -5.53 -16.73 35.88
N LEU A 47 -5.07 -15.68 35.16
CA LEU A 47 -4.00 -15.70 34.16
C LEU A 47 -2.93 -14.62 34.46
N ASP A 48 -2.79 -14.26 35.71
CA ASP A 48 -1.99 -13.13 36.18
C ASP A 48 -0.49 -13.24 35.83
N ASP A 49 -0.01 -14.46 35.69
CA ASP A 49 1.38 -14.73 35.35
C ASP A 49 1.74 -14.33 33.91
N LEU A 50 0.82 -14.46 32.96
CA LEU A 50 1.09 -14.15 31.56
C LEU A 50 1.18 -12.64 31.30
N SER A 51 0.38 -11.83 32.02
CA SER A 51 0.46 -10.37 31.91
C SER A 51 1.72 -9.82 32.57
N ALA A 52 2.17 -10.41 33.67
CA ALA A 52 3.44 -10.08 34.32
C ALA A 52 4.64 -10.40 33.42
N LEU A 53 4.55 -11.46 32.61
CA LEU A 53 5.52 -11.80 31.56
C LEU A 53 5.38 -10.95 30.28
N GLY A 54 4.43 -10.02 30.22
CA GLY A 54 4.15 -9.23 29.03
C GLY A 54 3.48 -10.00 27.89
N LEU A 55 2.93 -11.18 28.17
CA LEU A 55 2.19 -12.01 27.23
C LEU A 55 0.69 -11.67 27.23
N GLY A 56 -0.02 -12.00 26.16
CA GLY A 56 -1.46 -11.79 26.06
C GLY A 56 -1.90 -10.31 25.99
N ARG A 57 -0.99 -9.41 25.62
CA ARG A 57 -1.32 -7.98 25.52
C ARG A 57 -2.33 -7.71 24.41
N THR A 58 -3.34 -6.93 24.71
CA THR A 58 -4.33 -6.42 23.75
C THR A 58 -4.15 -4.92 23.56
N ARG A 59 -4.56 -4.42 22.38
CA ARG A 59 -4.61 -2.98 22.10
C ARG A 59 -6.01 -2.62 21.62
N SER A 60 -6.38 -1.35 21.83
CA SER A 60 -7.58 -0.81 21.23
C SER A 60 -7.50 -0.89 19.72
N SER A 61 -8.59 -1.26 19.06
CA SER A 61 -8.75 -1.22 17.60
C SER A 61 -9.39 0.11 17.12
N VAL A 62 -9.37 1.16 17.95
CA VAL A 62 -9.84 2.50 17.57
C VAL A 62 -8.97 3.03 16.45
N GLY A 63 -9.56 3.18 15.28
CA GLY A 63 -8.91 3.62 14.05
C GLY A 63 -9.95 3.85 12.97
N ARG A 64 -9.55 3.67 11.70
CA ARG A 64 -10.46 3.88 10.57
C ARG A 64 -10.12 2.92 9.42
N CYS A 65 -11.16 2.50 8.71
CA CYS A 65 -11.03 1.80 7.43
C CYS A 65 -11.94 2.49 6.43
N GLU A 66 -11.37 3.02 5.37
CA GLU A 66 -12.10 3.71 4.31
C GLU A 66 -11.94 2.98 2.98
N VAL A 67 -12.97 3.04 2.14
CA VAL A 67 -12.97 2.60 0.74
C VAL A 67 -12.94 3.83 -0.14
N VAL A 68 -12.07 3.82 -1.15
CA VAL A 68 -11.92 4.89 -2.15
C VAL A 68 -12.30 4.31 -3.50
N CYS A 69 -13.45 4.67 -4.06
CA CYS A 69 -13.85 4.31 -5.41
C CYS A 69 -13.14 5.23 -6.40
N PHE A 70 -12.38 4.66 -7.33
CA PHE A 70 -11.54 5.42 -8.27
C PHE A 70 -12.34 6.04 -9.41
N SER A 71 -13.45 5.42 -9.81
CA SER A 71 -14.32 5.90 -10.88
C SER A 71 -15.75 5.42 -10.66
N PRO A 72 -16.72 5.97 -11.42
CA PRO A 72 -18.09 5.45 -11.45
C PRO A 72 -18.23 4.15 -12.23
N GLU A 73 -17.22 3.76 -13.00
CA GLU A 73 -17.23 2.55 -13.82
C GLU A 73 -17.29 1.30 -12.95
N ARG A 74 -18.05 0.30 -13.42
CA ARG A 74 -18.26 -0.94 -12.65
C ARG A 74 -17.09 -1.91 -12.70
N GLU A 75 -16.26 -1.80 -13.72
CA GLU A 75 -15.13 -2.69 -13.98
C GLU A 75 -13.86 -1.90 -14.24
N GLY A 76 -12.71 -2.49 -13.90
CA GLY A 76 -11.41 -1.90 -14.12
C GLY A 76 -10.49 -1.95 -12.91
N SER A 77 -9.54 -1.05 -12.88
CA SER A 77 -8.55 -0.88 -11.80
C SER A 77 -8.04 0.55 -11.80
N PHE A 78 -7.10 0.88 -10.94
CA PHE A 78 -6.40 2.16 -11.05
C PHE A 78 -5.73 2.34 -12.42
N GLY A 79 -5.12 1.29 -12.96
CA GLY A 79 -4.42 1.32 -14.26
C GLY A 79 -5.31 1.66 -15.47
N THR A 80 -6.63 1.46 -15.37
CA THR A 80 -7.56 1.80 -16.46
C THR A 80 -8.03 3.25 -16.43
N GLN A 81 -7.64 4.03 -15.42
CA GLN A 81 -8.06 5.41 -15.28
C GLN A 81 -7.35 6.34 -16.30
N THR A 82 -7.92 7.52 -16.52
CA THR A 82 -7.23 8.61 -17.23
C THR A 82 -6.21 9.29 -16.31
N PRO A 83 -5.20 10.00 -16.87
CA PRO A 83 -4.27 10.78 -16.05
C PRO A 83 -4.95 11.79 -15.12
N THR A 84 -5.96 12.49 -15.61
CA THR A 84 -6.75 13.43 -14.80
C THR A 84 -7.45 12.71 -13.63
N ARG A 85 -8.05 11.54 -13.89
CA ARG A 85 -8.72 10.75 -12.85
C ARG A 85 -7.71 10.21 -11.84
N ALA A 86 -6.58 9.69 -12.29
CA ALA A 86 -5.49 9.24 -11.42
C ALA A 86 -5.00 10.37 -10.50
N ARG A 87 -4.85 11.59 -11.05
CA ARG A 87 -4.48 12.78 -10.27
C ARG A 87 -5.52 13.08 -9.18
N THR A 88 -6.82 13.02 -9.52
CA THR A 88 -7.91 13.21 -8.54
C THR A 88 -7.89 12.16 -7.43
N VAL A 89 -7.59 10.91 -7.74
CA VAL A 89 -7.47 9.86 -6.71
C VAL A 89 -6.25 10.10 -5.81
N ILE A 90 -5.12 10.54 -6.36
CA ILE A 90 -3.93 10.91 -5.59
C ILE A 90 -4.23 12.06 -4.63
N GLU A 91 -5.00 13.07 -5.08
CA GLU A 91 -5.48 14.14 -4.18
C GLU A 91 -6.37 13.61 -3.07
N ALA A 92 -7.29 12.70 -3.40
CA ALA A 92 -8.14 12.08 -2.38
C ALA A 92 -7.30 11.29 -1.36
N TRP A 93 -6.24 10.58 -1.77
CA TRP A 93 -5.32 9.93 -0.84
C TRP A 93 -4.58 10.92 0.06
N ALA A 94 -4.13 12.06 -0.49
CA ALA A 94 -3.48 13.11 0.28
C ALA A 94 -4.44 13.74 1.30
N ASP A 95 -5.65 14.15 0.87
CA ASP A 95 -6.69 14.69 1.75
C ASP A 95 -7.06 13.71 2.88
N ARG A 96 -7.30 12.46 2.52
CA ARG A 96 -7.65 11.43 3.53
C ARG A 96 -6.50 11.13 4.47
N THR A 97 -5.26 11.08 3.97
CA THR A 97 -4.08 10.90 4.82
C THR A 97 -3.98 12.03 5.85
N ALA A 98 -4.15 13.28 5.43
CA ALA A 98 -4.14 14.44 6.34
C ALA A 98 -5.25 14.32 7.39
N ALA A 99 -6.50 14.08 6.95
CA ALA A 99 -7.64 13.99 7.85
C ALA A 99 -7.55 12.82 8.84
N LEU A 100 -7.08 11.66 8.39
CA LEU A 100 -6.94 10.47 9.23
C LEU A 100 -5.76 10.58 10.19
N SER A 101 -4.66 11.22 9.78
CA SER A 101 -3.51 11.49 10.66
C SER A 101 -3.84 12.46 11.80
N ALA A 102 -4.85 13.32 11.62
CA ALA A 102 -5.33 14.24 12.65
C ALA A 102 -6.23 13.57 13.69
N LEU A 103 -6.68 12.34 13.47
CA LEU A 103 -7.54 11.62 14.43
C LEU A 103 -6.74 11.19 15.67
N PRO A 104 -7.29 11.40 16.88
CA PRO A 104 -6.63 10.96 18.10
C PRO A 104 -6.35 9.44 18.09
N GLY A 105 -5.12 9.07 18.41
CA GLY A 105 -4.71 7.66 18.54
C GLY A 105 -4.38 6.97 17.21
N VAL A 106 -4.43 7.66 16.08
CA VAL A 106 -3.91 7.13 14.82
C VAL A 106 -2.39 7.30 14.78
N GLU A 107 -1.68 6.21 14.57
CA GLU A 107 -0.21 6.15 14.53
C GLU A 107 0.33 5.95 13.11
N GLN A 108 -0.47 5.37 12.21
CA GLN A 108 -0.06 5.09 10.83
C GLN A 108 -1.24 5.09 9.88
N VAL A 109 -1.09 5.73 8.72
CA VAL A 109 -2.08 5.73 7.62
C VAL A 109 -1.50 4.96 6.43
N PHE A 110 -2.32 4.09 5.83
CA PHE A 110 -1.87 3.14 4.82
C PHE A 110 -2.88 3.02 3.68
N PRO A 111 -2.71 3.77 2.58
CA PRO A 111 -3.47 3.59 1.35
C PRO A 111 -2.98 2.36 0.56
N PHE A 112 -3.90 1.59 -0.01
CA PHE A 112 -3.55 0.45 -0.84
C PHE A 112 -4.68 0.06 -1.81
N GLU A 113 -4.30 -0.62 -2.88
CA GLU A 113 -5.20 -1.31 -3.79
C GLU A 113 -4.87 -2.80 -3.80
N ASN A 114 -5.89 -3.64 -3.67
CA ASN A 114 -5.81 -5.06 -3.99
C ASN A 114 -6.55 -5.28 -5.31
N ARG A 115 -5.94 -5.99 -6.27
CA ARG A 115 -6.54 -6.28 -7.56
C ARG A 115 -6.44 -7.75 -7.93
N GLY A 116 -7.58 -8.31 -8.31
CA GLY A 116 -7.69 -9.67 -8.83
C GLY A 116 -8.12 -10.70 -7.80
N GLU A 117 -8.88 -11.70 -8.28
CA GLU A 117 -9.42 -12.78 -7.45
C GLU A 117 -8.34 -13.63 -6.77
N ALA A 118 -7.17 -13.77 -7.41
CA ALA A 118 -6.03 -14.52 -6.88
C ALA A 118 -5.48 -14.00 -5.53
N ILE A 119 -5.80 -12.76 -5.17
CA ILE A 119 -5.47 -12.16 -3.87
C ILE A 119 -6.71 -11.82 -3.04
N GLY A 120 -7.87 -12.45 -3.37
CA GLY A 120 -9.09 -12.38 -2.56
C GLY A 120 -10.01 -11.20 -2.88
N VAL A 121 -9.83 -10.51 -3.99
CA VAL A 121 -10.73 -9.43 -4.40
C VAL A 121 -11.98 -10.04 -5.06
N THR A 122 -13.15 -9.73 -4.51
CA THR A 122 -14.45 -10.22 -4.99
C THR A 122 -15.29 -9.18 -5.71
N LEU A 123 -14.91 -7.90 -5.63
CA LEU A 123 -15.60 -6.77 -6.25
C LEU A 123 -14.81 -6.28 -7.45
N GLY A 124 -15.41 -6.34 -8.65
CA GLY A 124 -14.77 -5.83 -9.88
C GLY A 124 -14.73 -4.31 -10.00
N HIS A 125 -15.46 -3.58 -9.15
CA HIS A 125 -15.47 -2.12 -9.16
C HIS A 125 -14.08 -1.55 -8.79
N PRO A 126 -13.52 -0.60 -9.56
CA PRO A 126 -12.22 -0.01 -9.29
C PRO A 126 -12.18 0.72 -7.94
N HIS A 127 -11.46 0.17 -6.96
CA HIS A 127 -11.38 0.75 -5.64
C HIS A 127 -10.05 0.44 -4.94
N GLY A 128 -9.69 1.31 -4.03
CA GLY A 128 -8.66 1.09 -3.04
C GLY A 128 -9.21 1.23 -1.64
N GLN A 129 -8.36 1.08 -0.66
CA GLN A 129 -8.69 1.22 0.74
C GLN A 129 -7.65 2.09 1.45
N ILE A 130 -8.06 2.70 2.56
CA ILE A 130 -7.14 3.40 3.46
C ILE A 130 -7.38 2.88 4.86
N TYR A 131 -6.33 2.34 5.48
CA TYR A 131 -6.37 1.92 6.88
C TYR A 131 -5.61 2.92 7.75
N ALA A 132 -6.26 3.41 8.80
CA ALA A 132 -5.65 4.20 9.85
C ALA A 132 -5.49 3.33 11.10
N TYR A 133 -4.24 2.93 11.35
CA TYR A 133 -3.88 2.03 12.45
C TYR A 133 -3.69 2.80 13.75
N PRO A 134 -4.18 2.28 14.90
CA PRO A 134 -3.88 2.84 16.22
C PRO A 134 -2.53 2.34 16.77
N TYR A 135 -1.64 1.91 15.90
CA TYR A 135 -0.29 1.46 16.25
C TYR A 135 0.62 1.46 15.02
N ILE A 136 1.92 1.51 15.25
CA ILE A 136 2.92 1.30 14.20
C ILE A 136 2.95 -0.19 13.85
N THR A 137 2.75 -0.52 12.56
CA THR A 137 2.71 -1.92 12.12
C THR A 137 4.07 -2.60 12.28
N PRO A 138 4.11 -3.94 12.50
CA PRO A 138 5.38 -4.66 12.72
C PRO A 138 6.39 -4.49 11.59
N ARG A 139 5.93 -4.34 10.34
CA ARG A 139 6.80 -4.09 9.19
C ARG A 139 7.46 -2.72 9.28
N THR A 140 6.69 -1.69 9.60
CA THR A 140 7.20 -0.32 9.78
C THR A 140 8.12 -0.21 11.00
N ALA A 141 7.82 -0.91 12.09
CA ALA A 141 8.70 -0.97 13.24
C ALA A 141 10.08 -1.56 12.88
N ARG A 142 10.12 -2.70 12.19
CA ARG A 142 11.38 -3.31 11.70
C ARG A 142 12.14 -2.41 10.72
N LEU A 143 11.43 -1.65 9.88
CA LEU A 143 12.07 -0.69 8.98
C LEU A 143 12.73 0.45 9.78
N ARG A 144 12.06 0.97 10.80
CA ARG A 144 12.63 1.98 11.69
C ARG A 144 13.88 1.45 12.40
N ASP A 145 13.84 0.23 12.94
CA ASP A 145 15.01 -0.42 13.53
C ASP A 145 16.17 -0.53 12.50
N ALA A 146 15.87 -0.72 11.21
CA ALA A 146 16.90 -0.72 10.17
C ALA A 146 17.46 0.69 9.91
N VAL A 147 16.60 1.71 9.87
CA VAL A 147 17.03 3.11 9.77
C VAL A 147 17.90 3.51 10.96
N ASP A 148 17.51 3.14 12.18
CA ASP A 148 18.29 3.42 13.40
C ASP A 148 19.69 2.78 13.36
N ARG A 149 19.83 1.62 12.72
CA ARG A 149 21.13 0.94 12.58
C ARG A 149 22.00 1.48 11.43
N VAL A 150 21.39 1.88 10.33
CA VAL A 150 22.11 2.23 9.09
C VAL A 150 22.31 3.74 8.95
N GLY A 151 21.37 4.52 9.44
CA GLY A 151 21.31 5.98 9.34
C GLY A 151 20.06 6.48 8.63
N PRO A 152 19.72 7.75 8.81
CA PRO A 152 18.50 8.37 8.23
C PRO A 152 18.56 8.48 6.69
N ASP A 153 19.73 8.32 6.10
CA ASP A 153 19.99 8.32 4.66
C ASP A 153 19.71 6.97 3.98
N LEU A 154 19.21 5.96 4.71
CA LEU A 154 18.98 4.61 4.18
C LEU A 154 18.24 4.63 2.83
N PHE A 155 17.15 5.37 2.70
CA PHE A 155 16.38 5.41 1.46
C PHE A 155 17.09 6.16 0.33
N ALA A 156 17.88 7.19 0.63
CA ALA A 156 18.71 7.85 -0.37
C ALA A 156 19.75 6.87 -0.94
N ARG A 157 20.43 6.15 -0.06
CA ARG A 157 21.42 5.12 -0.45
C ARG A 157 20.79 3.96 -1.24
N ILE A 158 19.58 3.53 -0.89
CA ILE A 158 18.84 2.52 -1.68
C ILE A 158 18.56 3.09 -3.08
N LEU A 159 18.06 4.31 -3.18
CA LEU A 159 17.74 4.93 -4.47
C LEU A 159 18.99 5.08 -5.34
N ASP A 160 20.09 5.59 -4.78
CA ASP A 160 21.37 5.73 -5.49
C ASP A 160 21.89 4.36 -6.01
N PHE A 161 21.79 3.33 -5.18
CA PHE A 161 22.17 1.96 -5.54
C PHE A 161 21.32 1.42 -6.68
N GLU A 162 20.00 1.64 -6.64
CA GLU A 162 19.10 1.13 -7.68
C GLU A 162 19.20 1.95 -8.96
N LEU A 163 19.37 3.28 -8.89
CA LEU A 163 19.59 4.14 -10.07
C LEU A 163 20.86 3.79 -10.84
N ALA A 164 21.89 3.26 -10.17
CA ALA A 164 23.13 2.79 -10.80
C ALA A 164 23.01 1.37 -11.37
N SER A 165 21.82 0.74 -11.31
CA SER A 165 21.62 -0.65 -11.71
C SER A 165 20.74 -0.79 -12.96
N GLU A 166 20.73 -1.99 -13.54
CA GLU A 166 19.82 -2.36 -14.63
C GLU A 166 18.39 -2.68 -14.19
N ARG A 167 18.07 -2.52 -12.89
CA ARG A 167 16.74 -2.81 -12.32
C ARG A 167 15.78 -1.63 -12.36
N VAL A 168 16.19 -0.49 -12.87
CA VAL A 168 15.29 0.65 -13.13
C VAL A 168 14.30 0.30 -14.23
N VAL A 169 13.02 0.54 -13.98
CA VAL A 169 11.90 0.30 -14.91
C VAL A 169 11.46 1.59 -15.59
N LEU A 170 11.21 2.61 -14.79
CA LEU A 170 10.75 3.94 -15.22
C LEU A 170 11.43 5.00 -14.38
N THR A 171 11.88 6.07 -15.02
CA THR A 171 12.38 7.28 -14.34
C THR A 171 11.68 8.49 -14.90
N GLY A 172 11.18 9.35 -14.01
CA GLY A 172 10.76 10.70 -14.26
C GLY A 172 11.70 11.70 -13.58
N GLU A 173 11.29 12.95 -13.50
CA GLU A 173 12.06 13.99 -12.83
C GLU A 173 12.01 13.84 -11.30
N PRO A 174 10.80 13.73 -10.64
CA PRO A 174 10.71 13.52 -9.20
C PRO A 174 10.56 12.06 -8.75
N TRP A 175 10.34 11.07 -9.65
CA TRP A 175 10.05 9.68 -9.27
C TRP A 175 10.86 8.65 -10.04
N THR A 176 11.20 7.55 -9.37
CA THR A 176 11.78 6.36 -10.03
C THR A 176 11.09 5.08 -9.57
N ALA A 177 10.74 4.23 -10.55
CA ALA A 177 10.26 2.87 -10.35
C ALA A 177 11.36 1.87 -10.70
N PHE A 178 11.61 0.91 -9.82
CA PHE A 178 12.61 -0.14 -10.00
C PHE A 178 12.17 -1.46 -9.36
N VAL A 179 12.70 -2.56 -9.85
CA VAL A 179 12.61 -3.87 -9.18
C VAL A 179 13.71 -3.92 -8.12
N PRO A 180 13.41 -4.07 -6.82
CA PRO A 180 14.43 -4.03 -5.79
C PRO A 180 15.38 -5.23 -5.90
N PHE A 181 16.67 -5.02 -5.58
CA PHE A 181 17.69 -6.09 -5.55
C PHE A 181 17.23 -7.32 -4.77
N ALA A 182 16.57 -7.12 -3.64
CA ALA A 182 16.06 -8.19 -2.78
C ALA A 182 14.55 -8.41 -2.98
N ALA A 183 14.08 -8.47 -4.24
CA ALA A 183 12.69 -8.75 -4.56
C ALA A 183 12.25 -10.10 -3.95
N ARG A 184 11.09 -10.11 -3.32
CA ARG A 184 10.49 -11.26 -2.64
C ARG A 184 9.42 -11.95 -3.47
N TRP A 185 8.83 -11.21 -4.39
CA TRP A 185 7.76 -11.68 -5.26
C TRP A 185 8.25 -11.81 -6.71
N PRO A 186 7.62 -12.67 -7.51
CA PRO A 186 7.96 -12.82 -8.94
C PRO A 186 7.92 -11.51 -9.72
N LEU A 187 7.04 -10.60 -9.30
CA LEU A 187 7.04 -9.21 -9.69
C LEU A 187 6.89 -8.37 -8.43
N GLU A 188 7.92 -7.62 -8.12
CA GLU A 188 7.94 -6.63 -7.05
C GLU A 188 8.54 -5.33 -7.61
N VAL A 189 7.82 -4.22 -7.48
CA VAL A 189 8.28 -2.92 -7.96
C VAL A 189 8.15 -1.91 -6.83
N HIS A 190 9.21 -1.16 -6.59
CA HIS A 190 9.19 -0.02 -5.71
C HIS A 190 9.18 1.27 -6.53
N LEU A 191 8.36 2.24 -6.13
CA LEU A 191 8.31 3.57 -6.71
C LEU A 191 8.57 4.58 -5.59
N LEU A 192 9.67 5.35 -5.73
CA LEU A 192 10.12 6.30 -4.72
C LEU A 192 10.25 7.70 -5.31
N PRO A 193 9.94 8.74 -4.51
CA PRO A 193 10.32 10.12 -4.86
C PRO A 193 11.83 10.31 -4.68
N HIS A 194 12.46 11.18 -5.49
CA HIS A 194 13.90 11.46 -5.40
C HIS A 194 14.26 12.22 -4.12
N ARG A 195 13.44 13.20 -3.75
CA ARG A 195 13.62 13.89 -2.47
C ARG A 195 13.02 13.08 -1.32
N HIS A 196 13.38 13.42 -0.11
CA HIS A 196 12.72 12.89 1.07
C HIS A 196 11.30 13.46 1.18
N VAL A 197 10.31 12.58 1.16
CA VAL A 197 8.89 12.87 1.40
C VAL A 197 8.38 11.82 2.38
N PRO A 198 7.91 12.18 3.57
CA PRO A 198 7.48 11.21 4.58
C PRO A 198 6.12 10.57 4.25
N ASP A 199 5.21 11.32 3.66
CA ASP A 199 3.89 10.85 3.23
C ASP A 199 3.37 11.67 2.04
N ILE A 200 2.25 11.22 1.47
CA ILE A 200 1.66 11.82 0.27
C ILE A 200 1.15 13.25 0.47
N THR A 201 0.93 13.70 1.71
CA THR A 201 0.47 15.06 1.98
C THR A 201 1.56 16.11 1.72
N GLU A 202 2.82 15.71 1.83
CA GLU A 202 3.98 16.57 1.62
C GLU A 202 4.51 16.55 0.16
N THR A 203 3.84 15.85 -0.75
CA THR A 203 4.11 15.96 -2.19
C THR A 203 3.55 17.26 -2.73
N ASP A 204 4.27 17.90 -3.62
CA ASP A 204 3.78 19.08 -4.33
C ASP A 204 2.96 18.72 -5.59
N ASP A 205 2.42 19.74 -6.27
CA ASP A 205 1.58 19.55 -7.45
C ASP A 205 2.33 18.89 -8.60
N ALA A 206 3.58 19.28 -8.86
CA ALA A 206 4.40 18.72 -9.93
C ALA A 206 4.71 17.24 -9.67
N GLU A 207 5.02 16.89 -8.43
CA GLU A 207 5.22 15.50 -8.00
C GLU A 207 3.96 14.65 -8.18
N ARG A 208 2.79 15.18 -7.83
CA ARG A 208 1.51 14.46 -7.99
C ARG A 208 1.10 14.33 -9.45
N ASP A 209 1.35 15.35 -10.28
CA ASP A 209 1.07 15.31 -11.72
C ASP A 209 1.91 14.25 -12.43
N GLU A 210 3.21 14.21 -12.13
CA GLU A 210 4.07 13.16 -12.68
C GLU A 210 3.72 11.78 -12.12
N LEU A 211 3.44 11.69 -10.81
CA LEU A 211 2.99 10.44 -10.20
C LEU A 211 1.77 9.86 -10.91
N ALA A 212 0.78 10.69 -11.24
CA ALA A 212 -0.43 10.23 -11.93
C ALA A 212 -0.11 9.55 -13.26
N THR A 213 0.79 10.11 -14.04
CA THR A 213 1.17 9.56 -15.34
C THR A 213 2.12 8.37 -15.23
N LEU A 214 3.14 8.47 -14.38
CA LEU A 214 4.13 7.41 -14.21
C LEU A 214 3.52 6.16 -13.58
N TYR A 215 2.65 6.32 -12.59
CA TYR A 215 1.97 5.21 -11.94
C TYR A 215 1.01 4.50 -12.90
N LEU A 216 0.26 5.23 -13.73
CA LEU A 216 -0.56 4.63 -14.78
C LEU A 216 0.27 3.84 -15.80
N ARG A 217 1.40 4.40 -16.27
CA ARG A 217 2.31 3.69 -17.17
C ARG A 217 2.83 2.41 -16.55
N LEU A 218 3.22 2.46 -15.27
CA LEU A 218 3.67 1.28 -14.54
C LEU A 218 2.58 0.20 -14.48
N LEU A 219 1.36 0.55 -14.08
CA LEU A 219 0.25 -0.41 -13.95
C LEU A 219 -0.17 -1.00 -15.30
N ARG A 220 -0.21 -0.20 -16.36
CA ARG A 220 -0.48 -0.70 -17.72
C ARG A 220 0.64 -1.59 -18.23
N GLY A 221 1.89 -1.30 -17.90
CA GLY A 221 3.02 -2.18 -18.18
C GLY A 221 2.92 -3.51 -17.46
N VAL A 222 2.49 -3.50 -16.18
CA VAL A 222 2.22 -4.72 -15.41
C VAL A 222 1.12 -5.56 -16.05
N ASP A 223 0.08 -4.94 -16.59
CA ASP A 223 -0.99 -5.65 -17.31
C ASP A 223 -0.54 -6.19 -18.66
N ALA A 224 0.36 -5.50 -19.34
CA ALA A 224 0.90 -5.92 -20.62
C ALA A 224 1.89 -7.10 -20.54
N LEU A 225 2.29 -7.52 -19.34
CA LEU A 225 3.18 -8.68 -19.15
C LEU A 225 2.54 -10.01 -19.55
N TYR A 226 1.21 -10.10 -19.55
CA TYR A 226 0.46 -11.33 -19.83
C TYR A 226 -0.86 -11.00 -20.53
N ASP A 227 -1.44 -11.97 -21.21
CA ASP A 227 -2.73 -11.84 -21.93
C ASP A 227 -3.95 -11.64 -21.02
N THR A 228 -3.78 -11.81 -19.73
CA THR A 228 -4.83 -11.62 -18.71
C THR A 228 -4.38 -10.62 -17.66
N PRO A 229 -5.32 -9.84 -17.07
CA PRO A 229 -5.00 -8.87 -16.05
C PRO A 229 -4.14 -9.46 -14.92
N THR A 230 -3.07 -8.78 -14.56
CA THR A 230 -2.15 -9.23 -13.51
C THR A 230 -2.73 -8.93 -12.13
N PRO A 231 -2.90 -9.93 -11.24
CA PRO A 231 -3.27 -9.66 -9.86
C PRO A 231 -2.11 -8.98 -9.14
N TYR A 232 -2.40 -7.94 -8.35
CA TYR A 232 -1.37 -7.25 -7.57
C TYR A 232 -1.91 -6.65 -6.28
N ILE A 233 -1.01 -6.37 -5.37
CA ILE A 233 -1.19 -5.48 -4.24
C ILE A 233 -0.32 -4.26 -4.50
N ALA A 234 -0.93 -3.08 -4.55
CA ALA A 234 -0.24 -1.80 -4.64
C ALA A 234 -0.37 -1.08 -3.31
N ALA A 235 0.71 -0.99 -2.55
CA ALA A 235 0.74 -0.56 -1.16
C ALA A 235 1.57 0.72 -0.99
N TRP A 236 0.94 1.81 -0.57
CA TRP A 236 1.59 3.08 -0.28
C TRP A 236 2.09 3.12 1.17
N HIS A 237 3.38 2.87 1.34
CA HIS A 237 4.05 2.95 2.63
C HIS A 237 4.42 4.40 2.95
N GLN A 238 3.96 4.87 4.08
CA GLN A 238 4.19 6.23 4.59
C GLN A 238 4.88 6.16 5.94
N ALA A 239 5.52 7.26 6.33
CA ALA A 239 6.05 7.40 7.68
C ALA A 239 4.91 7.32 8.71
N PRO A 240 5.17 6.84 9.93
CA PRO A 240 4.25 6.99 11.04
C PRO A 240 3.88 8.44 11.29
N VAL A 241 2.69 8.68 11.85
CA VAL A 241 2.14 10.04 12.01
C VAL A 241 3.01 10.92 12.90
N HIS A 242 3.55 10.35 13.98
CA HIS A 242 4.20 11.12 15.05
C HIS A 242 5.71 10.89 15.18
N VAL A 243 6.28 9.85 14.56
CA VAL A 243 7.67 9.44 14.78
C VAL A 243 8.35 8.97 13.50
N GLY A 244 9.66 9.26 13.36
CA GLY A 244 10.50 8.78 12.26
C GLY A 244 10.16 9.41 10.91
N ARG A 245 9.52 10.56 10.89
CA ARG A 245 9.11 11.26 9.67
C ARG A 245 10.29 11.81 8.87
N ASP A 246 11.39 12.07 9.54
CA ASP A 246 12.65 12.53 8.96
C ASP A 246 13.48 11.43 8.28
N ALA A 247 13.14 10.18 8.52
CA ALA A 247 13.93 9.04 8.08
C ALA A 247 13.14 8.02 7.24
N VAL A 248 11.83 7.86 7.48
CA VAL A 248 10.98 6.97 6.68
C VAL A 248 10.42 7.73 5.48
N ARG A 249 10.67 7.21 4.28
CA ARG A 249 10.27 7.84 3.01
C ARG A 249 8.99 7.20 2.47
N LEU A 250 8.09 8.03 1.92
CA LEU A 250 6.96 7.61 1.09
C LEU A 250 7.45 6.71 -0.05
N ARG A 251 6.77 5.62 -0.26
CA ARG A 251 7.01 4.72 -1.39
C ARG A 251 5.81 3.84 -1.69
N LEU A 252 5.62 3.54 -2.96
CA LEU A 252 4.79 2.43 -3.39
C LEU A 252 5.62 1.14 -3.35
N GLU A 253 5.02 0.06 -2.86
CA GLU A 253 5.47 -1.30 -3.09
C GLU A 253 4.35 -2.04 -3.82
N LEU A 254 4.56 -2.33 -5.09
CA LEU A 254 3.67 -3.15 -5.91
C LEU A 254 4.20 -4.57 -5.92
N THR A 255 3.36 -5.53 -5.56
CA THR A 255 3.73 -6.95 -5.53
C THR A 255 2.70 -7.78 -6.26
N SER A 256 3.14 -8.74 -7.06
CA SER A 256 2.27 -9.71 -7.72
C SER A 256 2.74 -11.14 -7.45
N PRO A 257 1.82 -12.04 -7.09
CA PRO A 257 2.13 -13.46 -6.99
C PRO A 257 2.27 -14.14 -8.36
N ARG A 258 1.99 -13.44 -9.47
CA ARG A 258 2.02 -14.04 -10.82
C ARG A 258 3.46 -14.35 -11.24
N ARG A 259 3.75 -15.62 -11.39
CA ARG A 259 5.06 -16.16 -11.76
C ARG A 259 5.16 -16.43 -13.26
N ALA A 260 4.08 -16.87 -13.87
CA ALA A 260 3.91 -17.11 -15.30
C ALA A 260 2.44 -16.88 -15.68
N ALA A 261 2.10 -17.01 -16.95
CA ALA A 261 0.74 -16.75 -17.45
C ALA A 261 -0.33 -17.52 -16.66
N ASP A 262 -0.05 -18.76 -16.30
CA ASP A 262 -0.94 -19.73 -15.64
C ASP A 262 -0.49 -20.13 -14.22
N ARG A 263 0.54 -19.50 -13.67
CA ARG A 263 1.15 -19.89 -12.39
C ARG A 263 1.25 -18.75 -11.40
N LEU A 264 0.85 -19.04 -10.17
CA LEU A 264 1.01 -18.15 -9.03
C LEU A 264 2.06 -18.69 -8.06
N LYS A 265 2.77 -17.79 -7.42
CA LYS A 265 3.61 -18.09 -6.26
C LYS A 265 2.71 -18.04 -5.01
N TYR A 266 2.72 -19.12 -4.27
CA TYR A 266 2.12 -19.19 -2.93
C TYR A 266 3.24 -19.18 -1.89
N LEU A 267 3.01 -18.51 -0.77
CA LEU A 267 3.93 -18.59 0.35
C LEU A 267 3.86 -19.99 0.96
N ALA A 268 4.97 -20.71 0.88
CA ALA A 268 5.09 -22.08 1.36
C ALA A 268 5.93 -22.14 2.65
N GLY A 269 6.43 -23.33 2.99
CA GLY A 269 7.10 -23.58 4.27
C GLY A 269 8.25 -22.63 4.58
N SER A 270 9.10 -22.30 3.61
CA SER A 270 10.22 -21.39 3.80
C SER A 270 9.76 -19.97 4.16
N GLU A 271 8.88 -19.41 3.36
CA GLU A 271 8.40 -18.04 3.53
C GLU A 271 7.41 -17.93 4.71
N ALA A 272 6.40 -18.81 4.73
CA ALA A 272 5.33 -18.72 5.72
C ALA A 272 5.77 -19.16 7.12
N ALA A 273 6.58 -20.23 7.24
CA ALA A 273 6.99 -20.76 8.53
C ALA A 273 8.30 -20.14 9.04
N MET A 274 9.26 -19.86 8.18
CA MET A 274 10.60 -19.41 8.57
C MET A 274 10.88 -17.94 8.22
N GLY A 275 10.00 -17.29 7.45
CA GLY A 275 10.21 -15.90 6.99
C GLY A 275 11.38 -15.76 5.99
N ALA A 276 11.86 -16.87 5.43
CA ALA A 276 12.95 -16.90 4.48
C ALA A 276 12.40 -16.92 3.05
N TRP A 277 12.52 -15.81 2.35
CA TRP A 277 11.98 -15.64 1.00
C TRP A 277 12.86 -16.35 -0.03
N ILE A 278 12.22 -17.05 -0.96
CA ILE A 278 12.85 -17.71 -2.10
C ILE A 278 12.37 -17.01 -3.37
N GLY A 279 13.30 -16.38 -4.09
CA GLY A 279 13.07 -15.80 -5.42
C GLY A 279 13.50 -16.78 -6.51
N ASP A 280 12.66 -17.01 -7.50
CA ASP A 280 12.93 -17.83 -8.66
C ASP A 280 12.93 -17.01 -9.97
N VAL A 281 12.68 -15.72 -9.87
CA VAL A 281 12.79 -14.75 -10.94
C VAL A 281 13.88 -13.75 -10.56
N PRO A 282 14.99 -13.67 -11.31
CA PRO A 282 16.02 -12.66 -11.08
C PRO A 282 15.41 -11.25 -11.19
N PRO A 283 15.72 -10.33 -10.26
CA PRO A 283 15.20 -8.96 -10.29
C PRO A 283 15.52 -8.22 -11.60
N GLU A 284 16.70 -8.44 -12.16
CA GLU A 284 17.15 -7.88 -13.43
C GLU A 284 16.25 -8.32 -14.59
N SER A 285 15.94 -9.61 -14.67
CA SER A 285 15.03 -10.16 -15.70
C SER A 285 13.59 -9.65 -15.53
N ALA A 286 13.13 -9.50 -14.31
CA ALA A 286 11.81 -8.92 -14.05
C ALA A 286 11.76 -7.44 -14.46
N ALA A 287 12.83 -6.67 -14.19
CA ALA A 287 12.94 -5.28 -14.57
C ALA A 287 13.02 -5.10 -16.11
N GLU A 288 13.81 -5.92 -16.79
CA GLU A 288 13.92 -5.92 -18.26
C GLU A 288 12.56 -6.14 -18.91
N ARG A 289 11.88 -7.22 -18.56
CA ARG A 289 10.54 -7.53 -19.08
C ARG A 289 9.52 -6.43 -18.83
N LEU A 290 9.52 -5.86 -17.63
CA LEU A 290 8.58 -4.80 -17.30
C LEU A 290 8.93 -3.49 -18.02
N ARG A 291 10.20 -3.16 -18.19
CA ARG A 291 10.68 -2.01 -18.95
C ARG A 291 10.23 -2.07 -20.40
N ASP A 292 10.37 -3.25 -21.04
CA ASP A 292 9.92 -3.49 -22.41
C ASP A 292 8.39 -3.33 -22.52
N ALA A 293 7.65 -3.89 -21.57
CA ALA A 293 6.20 -3.76 -21.52
C ALA A 293 5.75 -2.30 -21.35
N VAL A 294 6.39 -1.55 -20.46
CA VAL A 294 6.10 -0.12 -20.23
C VAL A 294 6.45 0.76 -21.42
N ALA A 295 7.50 0.42 -22.18
CA ALA A 295 7.88 1.17 -23.38
C ALA A 295 6.79 1.18 -24.46
N GLY A 296 5.95 0.15 -24.50
CA GLY A 296 4.78 0.05 -25.40
C GLY A 296 3.51 0.75 -24.90
N VAL A 297 3.53 1.29 -23.69
CA VAL A 297 2.32 1.91 -23.08
C VAL A 297 2.08 3.32 -23.61
N VAL A 298 0.86 3.56 -24.09
CA VAL A 298 0.32 4.89 -24.42
C VAL A 298 -0.75 5.25 -23.38
N LEU A 299 -0.70 6.49 -22.84
CA LEU A 299 -1.69 7.03 -21.88
C LEU A 299 -2.84 7.75 -22.56
#